data_8e222f760987d0879de417591926c75a
#
_entry.id   8e222f760987d0879de417591926c75a
#
_cell.length_a   1.000
_cell.length_b   1.000
_cell.length_c   1.000
_cell.angle_alpha   90.00
_cell.angle_beta   90.00
_cell.angle_gamma   90.00
#
_symmetry.space_group_name_H-M   'P 1'
#
loop_
_entity.id
_entity.type
_entity.pdbx_description
1 polymer ?
#
loop_
_entity_poly.entity_id
_entity_poly.type
_entity_poly.pdbx_seq_one_letter_code
_entity_poly.pdbx_strand_id
1 'polypeptide(L)'
;GQQQRVLLARALCATQKLLLLDEPVSGLDPRVTAGMYQTIKSLNEEGISIIMISHDVNAAVKYASHILHIGHTIFYGTTQEYINSPIGQIFLEREGQSND
;
A
#
# COMPACT_ATOMS: atom_id res chain seq x y z
N GLY A 1 8.41 -14.21 0.48
CA GLY A 1 8.90 -14.23 -0.86
C GLY A 1 8.11 -15.03 -1.84
N GLN A 2 8.45 -16.29 -2.05
CA GLN A 2 7.82 -17.10 -3.10
C GLN A 2 6.34 -17.34 -2.84
N GLN A 3 5.95 -17.57 -1.59
CA GLN A 3 4.53 -17.75 -1.26
C GLN A 3 3.72 -16.51 -1.60
N GLN A 4 4.26 -15.33 -1.33
CA GLN A 4 3.57 -14.08 -1.63
C GLN A 4 3.36 -13.93 -3.13
N ARG A 5 4.36 -14.28 -3.93
CA ARG A 5 4.27 -14.20 -5.40
C ARG A 5 3.24 -15.17 -5.95
N VAL A 6 3.18 -16.37 -5.39
CA VAL A 6 2.20 -17.38 -5.80
C VAL A 6 0.78 -16.89 -5.51
N LEU A 7 0.55 -16.33 -4.31
CA LEU A 7 -0.75 -15.79 -3.94
C LEU A 7 -1.17 -14.64 -4.86
N LEU A 8 -0.21 -13.75 -5.20
CA LEU A 8 -0.48 -12.65 -6.11
C LEU A 8 -0.89 -13.16 -7.48
N ALA A 9 -0.17 -14.13 -8.02
CA ALA A 9 -0.47 -14.70 -9.34
C ALA A 9 -1.85 -15.36 -9.35
N ARG A 10 -2.19 -16.08 -8.28
CA ARG A 10 -3.50 -16.73 -8.18
C ARG A 10 -4.65 -15.71 -8.11
N ALA A 11 -4.43 -14.62 -7.36
CA ALA A 11 -5.41 -13.55 -7.27
C ALA A 11 -5.64 -12.90 -8.64
N LEU A 12 -4.57 -12.70 -9.42
CA LEU A 12 -4.67 -12.16 -10.77
C LEU A 12 -5.47 -13.06 -11.70
N CYS A 13 -5.24 -14.37 -11.62
CA CYS A 13 -5.98 -15.32 -12.44
C CYS A 13 -7.47 -15.36 -12.06
N ALA A 14 -7.78 -15.16 -10.80
CA ALA A 14 -9.15 -15.16 -10.31
C ALA A 14 -9.88 -13.84 -10.56
N THR A 15 -9.16 -12.72 -10.54
CA THR A 15 -9.75 -11.39 -10.62
C THR A 15 -8.93 -10.53 -11.58
N GLN A 16 -9.48 -10.25 -12.76
CA GLN A 16 -8.76 -9.48 -13.77
C GLN A 16 -8.82 -7.97 -13.57
N LYS A 17 -9.84 -7.47 -12.86
CA LYS A 17 -10.10 -6.04 -12.74
C LYS A 17 -9.86 -5.47 -11.35
N LEU A 18 -9.93 -6.28 -10.33
CA LEU A 18 -9.76 -5.86 -8.94
C LEU A 18 -8.90 -6.87 -8.19
N LEU A 19 -7.88 -6.38 -7.52
CA LEU A 19 -6.97 -7.19 -6.72
C LEU A 19 -6.97 -6.65 -5.30
N LEU A 20 -7.25 -7.52 -4.33
CA LEU A 20 -7.22 -7.17 -2.91
C LEU A 20 -6.01 -7.83 -2.27
N LEU A 21 -5.13 -7.04 -1.67
CA LEU A 21 -3.91 -7.51 -1.01
C LEU A 21 -3.92 -7.09 0.45
N ASP A 22 -3.66 -8.06 1.33
CA ASP A 22 -3.61 -7.81 2.77
C ASP A 22 -2.16 -7.98 3.24
N GLU A 23 -1.51 -6.85 3.55
CA GLU A 23 -0.13 -6.82 4.03
C GLU A 23 0.82 -7.63 3.14
N PRO A 24 0.85 -7.37 1.81
CA PRO A 24 1.57 -8.26 0.88
C PRO A 24 3.08 -8.28 1.09
N VAL A 25 3.63 -7.29 1.79
CA VAL A 25 5.07 -7.18 2.00
C VAL A 25 5.47 -7.41 3.45
N SER A 26 4.54 -7.83 4.30
CA SER A 26 4.83 -8.07 5.72
C SER A 26 5.89 -9.16 5.88
N GLY A 27 6.94 -8.85 6.64
CA GLY A 27 8.01 -9.80 6.91
C GLY A 27 8.98 -10.04 5.77
N LEU A 28 8.87 -9.31 4.68
CA LEU A 28 9.75 -9.47 3.54
C LEU A 28 11.01 -8.62 3.67
N ASP A 29 12.09 -9.11 3.06
CA ASP A 29 13.34 -8.35 2.90
C ASP A 29 13.06 -7.03 2.15
N PRO A 30 13.73 -5.90 2.50
CA PRO A 30 13.49 -4.62 1.81
C PRO A 30 13.63 -4.67 0.29
N ARG A 31 14.55 -5.49 -0.23
CA ARG A 31 14.72 -5.63 -1.68
C ARG A 31 13.52 -6.31 -2.32
N VAL A 32 13.02 -7.35 -1.65
CA VAL A 32 11.84 -8.08 -2.12
C VAL A 32 10.61 -7.18 -2.01
N THR A 33 10.52 -6.40 -0.94
CA THR A 33 9.45 -5.43 -0.74
C THR A 33 9.38 -4.43 -1.89
N ALA A 34 10.53 -3.85 -2.26
CA ALA A 34 10.60 -2.89 -3.37
C ALA A 34 10.13 -3.53 -4.69
N GLY A 35 10.58 -4.76 -4.96
CA GLY A 35 10.15 -5.47 -6.15
C GLY A 35 8.66 -5.76 -6.18
N MET A 36 8.10 -6.11 -5.02
CA MET A 36 6.67 -6.37 -4.90
C MET A 36 5.86 -5.11 -5.20
N TYR A 37 6.26 -3.96 -4.65
CA TYR A 37 5.56 -2.70 -4.92
C TYR A 37 5.67 -2.30 -6.39
N GLN A 38 6.81 -2.54 -7.03
CA GLN A 38 6.96 -2.26 -8.46
C GLN A 38 6.01 -3.13 -9.29
N THR A 39 5.88 -4.40 -8.93
CA THR A 39 4.96 -5.31 -9.59
C THR A 39 3.52 -4.82 -9.43
N ILE A 40 3.13 -4.45 -8.21
CA ILE A 40 1.79 -3.94 -7.92
C ILE A 40 1.50 -2.69 -8.74
N LYS A 41 2.46 -1.78 -8.81
CA LYS A 41 2.32 -0.55 -9.58
C LYS A 41 2.13 -0.85 -11.07
N SER A 42 2.92 -1.77 -11.61
CA SER A 42 2.81 -2.17 -13.02
C SER A 42 1.44 -2.74 -13.33
N LEU A 43 0.90 -3.58 -12.45
CA LEU A 43 -0.44 -4.14 -12.62
C LEU A 43 -1.51 -3.07 -12.61
N ASN A 44 -1.37 -2.08 -11.74
CA ASN A 44 -2.31 -0.97 -11.67
C ASN A 44 -2.25 -0.14 -12.97
N GLU A 45 -1.05 0.08 -13.51
CA GLU A 45 -0.89 0.82 -14.77
C GLU A 45 -1.51 0.06 -15.95
N GLU A 46 -1.61 -1.26 -15.85
CA GLU A 46 -2.27 -2.09 -16.86
C GLU A 46 -3.79 -2.07 -16.75
N GLY A 47 -4.35 -1.35 -15.79
CA GLY A 47 -5.78 -1.20 -15.64
C GLY A 47 -6.41 -2.02 -14.53
N ILE A 48 -5.60 -2.70 -13.72
CA ILE A 48 -6.11 -3.47 -12.58
C ILE A 48 -6.26 -2.53 -11.39
N SER A 49 -7.46 -2.48 -10.81
CA SER A 49 -7.69 -1.73 -9.58
C SER A 49 -7.13 -2.51 -8.39
N ILE A 50 -6.38 -1.85 -7.53
CA ILE A 50 -5.72 -2.53 -6.41
C ILE A 50 -6.13 -1.87 -5.10
N ILE A 51 -6.60 -2.71 -4.16
CA ILE A 51 -6.85 -2.29 -2.79
C ILE A 51 -5.82 -3.03 -1.93
N MET A 52 -5.02 -2.27 -1.19
CA MET A 52 -3.97 -2.85 -0.36
C MET A 52 -4.15 -2.41 1.09
N ILE A 53 -4.14 -3.38 2.00
CA ILE A 53 -4.18 -3.12 3.43
C ILE A 53 -2.73 -3.11 3.93
N SER A 54 -2.34 -2.02 4.60
CA SER A 54 -0.96 -1.88 5.06
C SER A 54 -0.89 -1.01 6.32
N HIS A 55 0.07 -1.29 7.17
CA HIS A 55 0.39 -0.45 8.32
C HIS A 55 1.54 0.52 8.01
N ASP A 56 2.15 0.41 6.85
CA ASP A 56 3.27 1.26 6.45
C ASP A 56 2.74 2.52 5.77
N VAL A 57 2.59 3.59 6.52
CA VAL A 57 2.04 4.86 6.03
C VAL A 57 2.95 5.49 4.97
N ASN A 58 4.27 5.42 5.16
CA ASN A 58 5.21 5.99 4.19
C ASN A 58 5.10 5.30 2.83
N ALA A 59 5.01 3.98 2.81
CA ALA A 59 4.82 3.24 1.57
C ALA A 59 3.46 3.55 0.95
N ALA A 60 2.41 3.66 1.77
CA ALA A 60 1.08 3.97 1.28
C ALA A 60 1.06 5.30 0.53
N VAL A 61 1.64 6.36 1.10
CA VAL A 61 1.63 7.67 0.44
C VAL A 61 2.53 7.70 -0.80
N LYS A 62 3.50 6.79 -0.88
CA LYS A 62 4.38 6.72 -2.04
C LYS A 62 3.73 6.05 -3.24
N TYR A 63 2.94 5.00 -3.00
CA TYR A 63 2.44 4.15 -4.08
C TYR A 63 0.94 4.27 -4.36
N ALA A 64 0.14 4.69 -3.38
CA ALA A 64 -1.31 4.75 -3.54
C ALA A 64 -1.76 6.08 -4.15
N SER A 65 -2.86 6.05 -4.89
CA SER A 65 -3.52 7.26 -5.37
C SER A 65 -4.53 7.79 -4.37
N HIS A 66 -5.11 6.90 -3.57
CA HIS A 66 -6.10 7.25 -2.55
C HIS A 66 -5.78 6.53 -1.26
N ILE A 67 -6.12 7.15 -0.14
CA ILE A 67 -5.88 6.61 1.20
C ILE A 67 -7.21 6.51 1.95
N LEU A 68 -7.46 5.34 2.53
CA LEU A 68 -8.50 5.16 3.54
C LEU A 68 -7.80 4.84 4.86
N HIS A 69 -7.82 5.78 5.78
CA HIS A 69 -7.19 5.61 7.09
C HIS A 69 -8.27 5.29 8.11
N ILE A 70 -8.12 4.16 8.79
CA ILE A 70 -9.06 3.72 9.82
C ILE A 70 -8.34 3.67 11.16
N GLY A 71 -8.82 4.47 12.10
CA GLY A 71 -8.28 4.57 13.45
C GLY A 71 -9.31 5.27 14.34
N HIS A 72 -8.86 6.08 15.28
CA HIS A 72 -9.78 6.88 16.10
C HIS A 72 -10.58 7.83 15.23
N THR A 73 -9.99 8.32 14.16
CA THR A 73 -10.64 9.15 13.15
C THR A 73 -10.53 8.43 11.82
N ILE A 74 -11.58 8.49 11.02
CA ILE A 74 -11.58 7.89 9.69
C ILE A 74 -11.35 8.98 8.66
N PHE A 75 -10.43 8.72 7.74
CA PHE A 75 -10.14 9.62 6.62
C PHE A 75 -10.25 8.85 5.31
N TYR A 76 -10.84 9.48 4.30
CA TYR A 76 -10.80 8.97 2.94
C TYR A 76 -10.58 10.12 1.97
N GLY A 77 -9.67 9.96 1.03
CA GLY A 77 -9.39 10.96 0.02
C GLY A 77 -8.19 10.59 -0.83
N THR A 78 -7.76 11.53 -1.65
CA THR A 78 -6.54 11.34 -2.43
C THR A 78 -5.33 11.31 -1.52
N THR A 79 -4.22 10.74 -2.01
CA THR A 79 -2.98 10.72 -1.26
C THR A 79 -2.52 12.13 -0.91
N GLN A 80 -2.66 13.08 -1.83
CA GLN A 80 -2.29 14.48 -1.57
C GLN A 80 -3.14 15.09 -0.47
N GLU A 81 -4.44 14.81 -0.46
CA GLU A 81 -5.33 15.28 0.60
C GLU A 81 -4.94 14.68 1.95
N TYR A 82 -4.55 13.40 1.96
CA TYR A 82 -4.10 12.74 3.19
C TYR A 82 -2.83 13.37 3.73
N ILE A 83 -1.84 13.61 2.87
CA ILE A 83 -0.57 14.22 3.26
C ILE A 83 -0.82 15.60 3.91
N ASN A 84 -1.75 16.36 3.38
CA ASN A 84 -2.06 17.70 3.88
C ASN A 84 -3.04 17.71 5.04
N SER A 85 -3.60 16.56 5.41
CA SER A 85 -4.57 16.48 6.50
C SER A 85 -3.87 16.45 7.86
N PRO A 86 -4.56 16.87 8.94
CA PRO A 86 -3.99 16.77 10.29
C PRO A 86 -3.60 15.33 10.66
N ILE A 87 -4.42 14.35 10.29
CA ILE A 87 -4.14 12.96 10.62
C ILE A 87 -2.92 12.44 9.84
N GLY A 88 -2.80 12.82 8.57
CA GLY A 88 -1.64 12.45 7.77
C GLY A 88 -0.35 13.04 8.33
N GLN A 89 -0.38 14.28 8.72
CA GLN A 89 0.78 14.94 9.31
C GLN A 89 1.26 14.24 10.58
N ILE A 90 0.33 13.83 11.45
CA ILE A 90 0.68 13.14 12.68
C ILE A 90 1.38 11.81 12.40
N PHE A 91 0.83 11.00 11.50
CA PHE A 91 1.36 9.66 11.22
C PHE A 91 2.67 9.70 10.46
N LEU A 92 2.81 10.62 9.51
CA LEU A 92 4.06 10.77 8.75
C LEU A 92 5.19 11.30 9.64
N GLU A 93 4.90 12.24 10.54
CA GLU A 93 5.88 12.75 11.48
C GLU A 93 6.35 11.67 12.46
N ARG A 94 5.42 10.85 12.98
CA ARG A 94 5.78 9.79 13.91
C ARG A 94 6.74 8.78 13.27
N GLU A 95 6.49 8.39 12.04
CA GLU A 95 7.37 7.47 11.35
C GLU A 95 8.73 8.09 11.07
N GLY A 96 8.75 9.37 10.71
CA GLY A 96 10.00 10.09 10.53
C GLY A 96 10.83 10.16 11.80
N GLN A 97 10.18 10.39 12.94
CA GLN A 97 10.84 10.44 14.23
C GLN A 97 11.37 9.09 14.68
N SER A 98 10.65 8.02 14.38
CA SER A 98 11.06 6.68 14.81
C SER A 98 12.32 6.20 14.08
N ASN A 99 12.68 6.82 12.99
CA ASN A 99 13.88 6.46 12.22
C ASN A 99 15.12 7.24 12.67
N ASP A 100 14.94 8.19 13.55
CA ASP A 100 16.05 8.95 14.12
C ASP A 100 16.62 8.25 15.36
#